data_2efe9fef403958a880d7bb3beb329fab
#
_entry.id   2efe9fef403958a880d7bb3beb329fab
#
_cell.length_a   1.000
_cell.length_b   1.000
_cell.length_c   1.000
_cell.angle_alpha   90.00
_cell.angle_beta   90.00
_cell.angle_gamma   90.00
#
_symmetry.space_group_name_H-M   'P 1'
#
loop_
_entity.id
_entity.type
_entity.pdbx_description
1 polymer ?
#
loop_
_entity_poly.entity_id
_entity_poly.type
_entity_poly.pdbx_seq_one_letter_code
_entity_poly.pdbx_strand_id
1 'polypeptide(L)'
;MNSELLSLIRATGYLSDAPLTDQQRFDLLTSPFWRRARALGYDLTDLRRKLWRAAGRPESFLLSQLPLSEIEKAVKSKSKEEDPRKRIKETAAIIALLYKRGEKAIKAAIDQNLDNPDRLRALTDRIRRELLVNAASWLGTSIPGLYLAGSRAGSLQGPHAKAAQAMATQEFNRFKETDAQLGRHIEEVIAESEKRRVQATLAGKKVDYTGLRGRVIGHKTIDGKELGIADYIQMVAITAARNSFNEGSINRAVEQKEDLVLISREIRPNTCEVCREWAGKIVSISGRSREYPALDTAISQGLLHPNCIHHLLPINYPGST
;
A
#
# COMPACT_ATOMS: atom_id res chain seq x y z
N MET A 1 2.73 6.69 30.78
CA MET A 1 3.14 5.68 29.79
C MET A 1 3.58 4.45 30.56
N ASN A 2 3.05 3.26 30.24
CA ASN A 2 3.33 2.03 30.98
C ASN A 2 4.82 1.68 30.84
N SER A 3 5.48 1.34 31.96
CA SER A 3 6.91 1.00 32.03
C SER A 3 7.30 -0.16 31.10
N GLU A 4 6.37 -1.09 30.89
CA GLU A 4 6.53 -2.25 30.01
C GLU A 4 6.60 -1.83 28.54
N LEU A 5 5.81 -0.83 28.12
CA LEU A 5 5.84 -0.27 26.78
C LEU A 5 7.14 0.47 26.50
N LEU A 6 7.64 1.24 27.48
CA LEU A 6 8.94 1.92 27.39
C LEU A 6 10.11 0.94 27.32
N SER A 7 10.06 -0.13 28.10
CA SER A 7 11.05 -1.20 28.06
C SER A 7 11.09 -1.90 26.70
N LEU A 8 9.91 -2.18 26.14
CA LEU A 8 9.79 -2.83 24.83
C LEU A 8 10.30 -1.92 23.70
N ILE A 9 10.00 -0.62 23.75
CA ILE A 9 10.47 0.37 22.78
C ILE A 9 11.99 0.52 22.86
N ARG A 10 12.57 0.54 24.07
CA ARG A 10 14.03 0.57 24.28
C ARG A 10 14.72 -0.68 23.77
N ALA A 11 14.14 -1.86 24.00
CA ALA A 11 14.66 -3.14 23.52
C ALA A 11 14.71 -3.26 22.00
N THR A 12 13.88 -2.50 21.29
CA THR A 12 13.85 -2.47 19.81
C THR A 12 14.85 -1.46 19.20
N GLY A 13 15.56 -0.67 20.01
CA GLY A 13 16.46 0.37 19.52
C GLY A 13 15.79 1.59 18.89
N TYR A 14 14.46 1.69 18.95
CA TYR A 14 13.67 2.76 18.31
C TYR A 14 13.64 4.08 19.10
N LEU A 15 14.26 4.14 20.26
CA LEU A 15 14.42 5.39 21.06
C LEU A 15 15.84 6.01 20.92
N SER A 16 16.51 5.80 19.80
CA SER A 16 17.71 6.59 19.52
C SER A 16 17.31 8.01 19.13
N ASP A 17 18.14 9.00 19.48
CA ASP A 17 17.96 10.40 19.08
C ASP A 17 18.00 10.63 17.56
N ALA A 18 18.40 9.62 16.80
CA ALA A 18 18.38 9.63 15.35
C ALA A 18 16.96 9.36 14.81
N PRO A 19 16.54 10.06 13.76
CA PRO A 19 15.27 9.79 13.11
C PRO A 19 15.25 8.36 12.55
N LEU A 20 14.18 7.62 12.85
CA LEU A 20 14.00 6.25 12.33
C LEU A 20 14.04 6.25 10.81
N THR A 21 14.78 5.32 10.22
CA THR A 21 14.72 5.04 8.80
C THR A 21 13.33 4.52 8.41
N ASP A 22 12.95 4.62 7.13
CA ASP A 22 11.66 4.13 6.67
C ASP A 22 11.51 2.61 6.86
N GLN A 23 12.62 1.86 6.76
CA GLN A 23 12.65 0.43 7.07
C GLN A 23 12.40 0.17 8.55
N GLN A 24 13.07 0.88 9.45
CA GLN A 24 12.84 0.74 10.90
C GLN A 24 11.40 1.07 11.30
N ARG A 25 10.78 2.06 10.65
CA ARG A 25 9.35 2.39 10.85
C ARG A 25 8.44 1.28 10.37
N PHE A 26 8.71 0.73 9.20
CA PHE A 26 7.97 -0.40 8.67
C PHE A 26 8.07 -1.61 9.59
N ASP A 27 9.29 -1.97 10.02
CA ASP A 27 9.55 -3.08 10.92
C ASP A 27 8.84 -2.90 12.27
N LEU A 28 8.82 -1.67 12.80
CA LEU A 28 8.07 -1.34 14.00
C LEU A 28 6.56 -1.56 13.81
N LEU A 29 5.98 -1.03 12.73
CA LEU A 29 4.55 -1.07 12.47
C LEU A 29 4.05 -2.48 12.12
N THR A 30 4.89 -3.32 11.55
CA THR A 30 4.59 -4.72 11.22
C THR A 30 4.96 -5.70 12.32
N SER A 31 5.67 -5.24 13.37
CA SER A 31 6.22 -6.07 14.45
C SER A 31 5.15 -6.69 15.35
N PRO A 32 5.48 -7.80 16.06
CA PRO A 32 4.66 -8.33 17.16
C PRO A 32 4.41 -7.31 18.28
N PHE A 33 5.31 -6.35 18.45
CA PHE A 33 5.17 -5.22 19.37
C PHE A 33 3.92 -4.40 19.10
N TRP A 34 3.65 -4.05 17.86
CA TRP A 34 2.47 -3.29 17.47
C TRP A 34 1.17 -4.03 17.82
N ARG A 35 1.14 -5.34 17.57
CA ARG A 35 0.00 -6.20 17.94
C ARG A 35 -0.21 -6.24 19.45
N ARG A 36 0.88 -6.30 20.23
CA ARG A 36 0.81 -6.32 21.70
C ARG A 36 0.41 -4.96 22.28
N ALA A 37 0.93 -3.85 21.73
CA ALA A 37 0.53 -2.50 22.12
C ALA A 37 -0.97 -2.27 21.90
N ARG A 38 -1.53 -2.78 20.80
CA ARG A 38 -2.95 -2.72 20.50
C ARG A 38 -3.79 -3.60 21.43
N ALA A 39 -3.31 -4.80 21.75
CA ALA A 39 -3.95 -5.71 22.71
C ALA A 39 -4.00 -5.11 24.12
N LEU A 40 -3.06 -4.25 24.48
CA LEU A 40 -3.01 -3.50 25.73
C LEU A 40 -3.87 -2.21 25.71
N GLY A 41 -4.68 -2.01 24.66
CA GLY A 41 -5.63 -0.90 24.58
C GLY A 41 -5.03 0.43 24.11
N TYR A 42 -3.78 0.44 23.63
CA TYR A 42 -3.20 1.66 23.06
C TYR A 42 -3.83 1.94 21.70
N ASP A 43 -4.37 3.15 21.57
CA ASP A 43 -4.83 3.69 20.30
C ASP A 43 -3.62 3.87 19.37
N LEU A 44 -3.78 3.41 18.14
CA LEU A 44 -2.82 3.58 17.06
C LEU A 44 -2.41 5.05 16.86
N THR A 45 -3.36 5.97 17.06
CA THR A 45 -3.14 7.41 16.93
C THR A 45 -2.26 7.94 18.05
N ASP A 46 -2.53 7.53 19.29
CA ASP A 46 -1.74 7.96 20.45
C ASP A 46 -0.34 7.38 20.46
N LEU A 47 -0.19 6.11 20.11
CA LEU A 47 1.13 5.49 20.04
C LEU A 47 1.97 6.11 18.91
N ARG A 48 1.35 6.37 17.75
CA ARG A 48 1.96 7.04 16.62
C ARG A 48 2.37 8.47 16.97
N ARG A 49 1.51 9.23 17.67
CA ARG A 49 1.80 10.57 18.16
C ARG A 49 2.98 10.57 19.15
N LYS A 50 3.02 9.60 20.05
CA LYS A 50 4.11 9.43 21.03
C LYS A 50 5.43 9.04 20.35
N LEU A 51 5.41 8.13 19.39
CA LEU A 51 6.59 7.76 18.60
C LEU A 51 7.08 8.92 17.74
N TRP A 52 6.16 9.72 17.20
CA TRP A 52 6.49 10.91 16.40
C TRP A 52 7.15 12.00 17.24
N ARG A 53 6.64 12.24 18.46
CA ARG A 53 7.26 13.17 19.43
C ARG A 53 8.63 12.68 19.89
N ALA A 54 8.77 11.39 20.17
CA ALA A 54 10.06 10.78 20.54
C ALA A 54 11.09 10.85 19.40
N ALA A 55 10.65 10.93 18.14
CA ALA A 55 11.51 11.16 16.98
C ALA A 55 11.85 12.65 16.74
N GLY A 56 11.54 13.54 17.70
CA GLY A 56 11.86 14.98 17.62
C GLY A 56 11.14 15.76 16.52
N ARG A 57 9.99 15.26 16.02
CA ARG A 57 9.27 15.89 14.92
C ARG A 57 8.02 16.61 15.42
N PRO A 58 7.78 17.87 14.98
CA PRO A 58 6.55 18.60 15.31
C PRO A 58 5.33 17.84 14.76
N GLU A 59 4.21 17.89 15.47
CA GLU A 59 2.92 17.38 14.98
C GLU A 59 2.62 18.05 13.64
N SER A 60 2.56 17.24 12.57
CA SER A 60 2.36 17.80 11.26
C SER A 60 0.89 18.02 10.98
N PHE A 61 0.59 19.10 10.27
CA PHE A 61 -0.72 19.50 9.80
C PHE A 61 -1.46 18.36 9.03
N LEU A 62 -0.73 17.50 8.33
CA LEU A 62 -1.32 16.39 7.58
C LEU A 62 -1.75 15.22 8.47
N LEU A 63 -1.08 14.98 9.59
CA LEU A 63 -1.44 13.92 10.54
C LEU A 63 -2.77 14.17 11.24
N SER A 64 -3.11 15.44 11.50
CA SER A 64 -4.38 15.83 12.11
C SER A 64 -5.57 15.70 11.15
N GLN A 65 -5.33 15.66 9.85
CA GLN A 65 -6.37 15.63 8.82
C GLN A 65 -6.61 14.23 8.21
N LEU A 66 -5.79 13.24 8.55
CA LEU A 66 -6.01 11.87 8.08
C LEU A 66 -6.88 11.14 9.10
N PRO A 67 -8.13 10.82 8.80
CA PRO A 67 -8.98 10.10 9.72
C PRO A 67 -8.53 8.64 9.80
N LEU A 68 -7.58 8.36 10.72
CA LEU A 68 -7.24 6.98 11.11
C LEU A 68 -8.48 6.22 11.59
N SER A 69 -9.51 6.93 12.07
CA SER A 69 -10.82 6.37 12.34
C SER A 69 -11.49 5.70 11.13
N GLU A 70 -11.21 6.15 9.90
CA GLU A 70 -11.69 5.49 8.68
C GLU A 70 -10.90 4.21 8.38
N ILE A 71 -9.58 4.22 8.63
CA ILE A 71 -8.74 3.01 8.54
C ILE A 71 -9.18 2.00 9.59
N GLU A 72 -9.41 2.44 10.83
CA GLU A 72 -9.89 1.58 11.90
C GLU A 72 -11.31 1.07 11.67
N LYS A 73 -12.21 1.89 11.13
CA LYS A 73 -13.57 1.46 10.76
C LYS A 73 -13.54 0.42 9.65
N ALA A 74 -12.71 0.59 8.63
CA ALA A 74 -12.58 -0.37 7.54
C ALA A 74 -11.92 -1.69 8.01
N VAL A 75 -11.02 -1.64 9.00
CA VAL A 75 -10.44 -2.84 9.63
C VAL A 75 -11.36 -3.46 10.67
N LYS A 76 -12.22 -2.66 11.32
CA LYS A 76 -13.20 -3.10 12.33
C LYS A 76 -14.53 -3.54 11.74
N SER A 77 -14.78 -3.38 10.44
CA SER A 77 -15.97 -3.95 9.82
C SER A 77 -15.91 -5.46 10.00
N LYS A 78 -16.62 -5.92 11.04
CA LYS A 78 -16.66 -7.31 11.47
C LYS A 78 -17.21 -8.14 10.32
N SER A 79 -16.41 -9.04 9.81
CA SER A 79 -16.77 -10.08 8.87
C SER A 79 -17.87 -10.97 9.42
N LYS A 80 -19.11 -10.69 9.07
CA LYS A 80 -20.04 -11.74 8.71
C LYS A 80 -19.85 -11.93 7.21
N GLU A 81 -19.51 -13.13 6.77
CA GLU A 81 -19.39 -13.58 5.36
C GLU A 81 -19.46 -12.46 4.30
N GLU A 82 -18.46 -11.56 4.29
CA GLU A 82 -18.44 -10.47 3.32
C GLU A 82 -17.76 -10.95 2.03
N ASP A 83 -18.39 -10.60 0.92
CA ASP A 83 -17.83 -10.77 -0.43
C ASP A 83 -16.34 -10.36 -0.43
N PRO A 84 -15.39 -11.29 -0.67
CA PRO A 84 -13.95 -11.02 -0.64
C PRO A 84 -13.55 -9.82 -1.50
N ARG A 85 -14.24 -9.64 -2.62
CA ARG A 85 -14.03 -8.53 -3.54
C ARG A 85 -14.37 -7.18 -2.93
N LYS A 86 -15.46 -7.08 -2.20
CA LYS A 86 -15.85 -5.86 -1.49
C LYS A 86 -14.77 -5.49 -0.48
N ARG A 87 -14.32 -6.47 0.31
CA ARG A 87 -13.27 -6.29 1.29
C ARG A 87 -11.93 -5.85 0.66
N ILE A 88 -11.51 -6.49 -0.45
CA ILE A 88 -10.31 -6.10 -1.20
C ILE A 88 -10.41 -4.64 -1.65
N LYS A 89 -11.54 -4.23 -2.23
CA LYS A 89 -11.72 -2.86 -2.73
C LYS A 89 -11.77 -1.82 -1.63
N GLU A 90 -12.53 -2.05 -0.59
CA GLU A 90 -12.66 -1.13 0.54
C GLU A 90 -11.33 -0.93 1.22
N THR A 91 -10.57 -2.02 1.42
CA THR A 91 -9.24 -1.96 1.99
C THR A 91 -8.29 -1.14 1.11
N ALA A 92 -8.30 -1.35 -0.20
CA ALA A 92 -7.44 -0.61 -1.13
C ALA A 92 -7.86 0.87 -1.27
N ALA A 93 -9.15 1.18 -1.18
CA ALA A 93 -9.66 2.55 -1.31
C ALA A 93 -9.11 3.49 -0.22
N ILE A 94 -8.80 2.97 0.95
CA ILE A 94 -8.26 3.76 2.07
C ILE A 94 -6.91 4.35 1.71
N ILE A 95 -5.97 3.50 1.27
CA ILE A 95 -4.63 3.97 0.92
C ILE A 95 -4.64 4.83 -0.34
N ALA A 96 -5.50 4.52 -1.32
CA ALA A 96 -5.70 5.34 -2.51
C ALA A 96 -6.17 6.76 -2.15
N LEU A 97 -7.11 6.89 -1.21
CA LEU A 97 -7.57 8.19 -0.72
C LEU A 97 -6.46 8.99 -0.05
N LEU A 98 -5.60 8.32 0.74
CA LEU A 98 -4.45 8.96 1.39
C LEU A 98 -3.49 9.54 0.35
N TYR A 99 -3.15 8.76 -0.69
CA TYR A 99 -2.27 9.23 -1.75
C TYR A 99 -2.91 10.32 -2.62
N LYS A 100 -4.22 10.28 -2.84
CA LYS A 100 -4.93 11.37 -3.53
C LYS A 100 -4.85 12.70 -2.77
N ARG A 101 -4.91 12.66 -1.42
CA ARG A 101 -4.68 13.84 -0.58
C ARG A 101 -3.21 14.29 -0.62
N GLY A 102 -2.26 13.36 -0.55
CA GLY A 102 -0.84 13.65 -0.69
C GLY A 102 -0.49 14.26 -2.05
N GLU A 103 -1.05 13.76 -3.14
CA GLU A 103 -0.89 14.32 -4.48
C GLU A 103 -1.34 15.78 -4.54
N LYS A 104 -2.53 16.09 -3.98
CA LYS A 104 -3.02 17.48 -3.89
C LYS A 104 -2.09 18.37 -3.08
N ALA A 105 -1.54 17.86 -1.96
CA ALA A 105 -0.62 18.61 -1.13
C ALA A 105 0.72 18.88 -1.82
N ILE A 106 1.28 17.89 -2.54
CA ILE A 106 2.50 18.05 -3.34
C ILE A 106 2.27 19.07 -4.46
N LYS A 107 1.15 18.96 -5.17
CA LYS A 107 0.77 19.92 -6.21
C LYS A 107 0.70 21.35 -5.65
N ALA A 108 0.04 21.54 -4.52
CA ALA A 108 -0.04 22.84 -3.86
C ALA A 108 1.35 23.36 -3.43
N ALA A 109 2.22 22.48 -2.93
CA ALA A 109 3.60 22.83 -2.58
C ALA A 109 4.39 23.30 -3.81
N ILE A 110 4.28 22.60 -4.94
CA ILE A 110 4.89 23.01 -6.22
C ILE A 110 4.36 24.37 -6.66
N ASP A 111 3.02 24.52 -6.74
CA ASP A 111 2.38 25.73 -7.24
C ASP A 111 2.75 26.98 -6.43
N GLN A 112 3.00 26.83 -5.13
CA GLN A 112 3.26 27.95 -4.21
C GLN A 112 4.75 28.25 -3.98
N ASN A 113 5.67 27.34 -4.33
CA ASN A 113 7.08 27.46 -3.93
C ASN A 113 8.08 27.23 -5.10
N LEU A 114 7.69 27.43 -6.36
CA LEU A 114 8.61 27.32 -7.50
C LEU A 114 9.76 28.34 -7.46
N ASP A 115 9.58 29.43 -6.76
CA ASP A 115 10.58 30.47 -6.51
C ASP A 115 11.50 30.19 -5.33
N ASN A 116 11.19 29.17 -4.51
CA ASN A 116 11.95 28.78 -3.33
C ASN A 116 12.21 27.25 -3.33
N PRO A 117 13.26 26.80 -4.04
CA PRO A 117 13.59 25.38 -4.19
C PRO A 117 13.79 24.64 -2.88
N ASP A 118 14.47 25.24 -1.91
CA ASP A 118 14.74 24.60 -0.62
C ASP A 118 13.46 24.36 0.19
N ARG A 119 12.58 25.34 0.18
CA ARG A 119 11.27 25.22 0.82
C ARG A 119 10.41 24.17 0.12
N LEU A 120 10.42 24.16 -1.22
CA LEU A 120 9.71 23.17 -2.01
C LEU A 120 10.20 21.75 -1.69
N ARG A 121 11.52 21.55 -1.69
CA ARG A 121 12.15 20.27 -1.34
C ARG A 121 11.76 19.82 0.09
N ALA A 122 11.89 20.70 1.07
CA ALA A 122 11.54 20.39 2.46
C ALA A 122 10.06 20.00 2.64
N LEU A 123 9.14 20.71 1.98
CA LEU A 123 7.71 20.42 2.04
C LEU A 123 7.36 19.10 1.38
N THR A 124 7.87 18.86 0.16
CA THR A 124 7.57 17.64 -0.59
C THR A 124 8.18 16.41 0.06
N ASP A 125 9.40 16.48 0.58
CA ASP A 125 10.03 15.40 1.33
C ASP A 125 9.26 15.06 2.61
N ARG A 126 8.70 16.05 3.27
CA ARG A 126 7.84 15.82 4.43
C ARG A 126 6.57 15.06 4.03
N ILE A 127 5.88 15.50 2.98
CA ILE A 127 4.66 14.84 2.49
C ILE A 127 4.96 13.39 2.08
N ARG A 128 6.03 13.17 1.33
CA ARG A 128 6.46 11.85 0.88
C ARG A 128 6.73 10.90 2.04
N ARG A 129 7.47 11.35 3.05
CA ARG A 129 7.69 10.55 4.27
C ARG A 129 6.41 10.18 4.99
N GLU A 130 5.44 11.10 5.06
CA GLU A 130 4.14 10.81 5.68
C GLU A 130 3.35 9.78 4.86
N LEU A 131 3.39 9.85 3.55
CA LEU A 131 2.75 8.86 2.68
C LEU A 131 3.36 7.47 2.86
N LEU A 132 4.68 7.35 2.94
CA LEU A 132 5.36 6.07 3.20
C LEU A 132 5.03 5.49 4.57
N VAL A 133 4.98 6.32 5.62
CA VAL A 133 4.58 5.86 6.96
C VAL A 133 3.14 5.35 6.95
N ASN A 134 2.24 6.03 6.24
CA ASN A 134 0.86 5.58 6.10
C ASN A 134 0.75 4.28 5.29
N ALA A 135 1.55 4.15 4.22
CA ALA A 135 1.62 2.92 3.44
C ALA A 135 2.11 1.75 4.30
N ALA A 136 3.16 1.93 5.09
CA ALA A 136 3.66 0.90 6.01
C ALA A 136 2.60 0.48 7.04
N SER A 137 1.89 1.44 7.63
CA SER A 137 0.80 1.17 8.57
C SER A 137 -0.34 0.40 7.91
N TRP A 138 -0.75 0.80 6.71
CA TRP A 138 -1.79 0.12 5.94
C TRP A 138 -1.38 -1.31 5.59
N LEU A 139 -0.17 -1.51 5.10
CA LEU A 139 0.36 -2.84 4.76
C LEU A 139 0.42 -3.74 6.00
N GLY A 140 0.93 -3.23 7.12
CA GLY A 140 1.05 -3.98 8.38
C GLY A 140 -0.28 -4.40 8.99
N THR A 141 -1.38 -3.75 8.64
CA THR A 141 -2.73 -4.07 9.17
C THR A 141 -3.61 -4.77 8.15
N SER A 142 -3.59 -4.32 6.91
CA SER A 142 -4.51 -4.74 5.86
C SER A 142 -4.08 -6.04 5.18
N ILE A 143 -2.79 -6.19 4.88
CA ILE A 143 -2.27 -7.40 4.23
C ILE A 143 -2.47 -8.64 5.11
N PRO A 144 -2.07 -8.63 6.40
CA PRO A 144 -2.36 -9.74 7.30
C PRO A 144 -3.86 -10.02 7.46
N GLY A 145 -4.69 -8.98 7.52
CA GLY A 145 -6.15 -9.14 7.65
C GLY A 145 -6.80 -9.78 6.43
N LEU A 146 -6.34 -9.45 5.22
CA LEU A 146 -6.81 -10.06 3.97
C LEU A 146 -6.29 -11.48 3.80
N TYR A 147 -5.05 -11.73 4.17
CA TYR A 147 -4.48 -13.07 4.20
C TYR A 147 -5.29 -14.00 5.12
N LEU A 148 -5.62 -13.55 6.35
CA LEU A 148 -6.48 -14.30 7.26
C LEU A 148 -7.88 -14.56 6.68
N ALA A 149 -8.43 -13.59 5.96
CA ALA A 149 -9.72 -13.77 5.31
C ALA A 149 -9.68 -14.85 4.23
N GLY A 150 -8.61 -14.90 3.45
CA GLY A 150 -8.40 -15.96 2.44
C GLY A 150 -8.13 -17.32 3.08
N SER A 151 -7.22 -17.38 4.04
CA SER A 151 -6.83 -18.62 4.71
C SER A 151 -7.88 -19.17 5.67
N ARG A 152 -8.83 -18.32 6.15
CA ARG A 152 -9.78 -18.65 7.23
C ARG A 152 -9.08 -19.18 8.49
N ALA A 153 -7.82 -18.91 8.67
CA ALA A 153 -7.10 -19.25 9.89
C ALA A 153 -7.60 -18.38 11.04
N GLY A 154 -7.78 -18.98 12.22
CA GLY A 154 -8.25 -18.25 13.41
C GLY A 154 -7.24 -17.21 13.90
N SER A 155 -5.96 -17.37 13.55
CA SER A 155 -4.89 -16.44 13.92
C SER A 155 -3.69 -16.52 12.96
N LEU A 156 -2.89 -15.44 12.92
CA LEU A 156 -1.61 -15.41 12.21
C LEU A 156 -0.52 -16.00 13.13
N GLN A 157 -0.20 -17.27 12.94
CA GLN A 157 0.87 -17.97 13.64
C GLN A 157 1.74 -18.77 12.66
N GLY A 158 2.96 -19.08 13.08
CA GLY A 158 3.87 -19.95 12.33
C GLY A 158 4.05 -19.56 10.86
N PRO A 159 3.81 -20.49 9.92
CA PRO A 159 3.98 -20.25 8.48
C PRO A 159 3.11 -19.12 7.93
N HIS A 160 1.87 -19.01 8.41
CA HIS A 160 0.94 -17.95 7.98
C HIS A 160 1.45 -16.56 8.34
N ALA A 161 2.04 -16.39 9.53
CA ALA A 161 2.61 -15.11 9.93
C ALA A 161 3.80 -14.74 9.05
N LYS A 162 4.66 -15.71 8.71
CA LYS A 162 5.81 -15.50 7.81
C LYS A 162 5.37 -15.13 6.40
N ALA A 163 4.40 -15.84 5.83
CA ALA A 163 3.87 -15.55 4.50
C ALA A 163 3.25 -14.16 4.43
N ALA A 164 2.37 -13.81 5.36
CA ALA A 164 1.76 -12.48 5.41
C ALA A 164 2.80 -11.36 5.59
N GLN A 165 3.84 -11.59 6.39
CA GLN A 165 4.94 -10.64 6.56
C GLN A 165 5.78 -10.47 5.29
N ALA A 166 6.10 -11.57 4.61
CA ALA A 166 6.84 -11.53 3.34
C ALA A 166 6.08 -10.72 2.28
N MET A 167 4.77 -10.94 2.16
CA MET A 167 3.91 -10.18 1.26
C MET A 167 3.88 -8.70 1.61
N ALA A 168 3.68 -8.35 2.88
CA ALA A 168 3.70 -6.95 3.31
C ALA A 168 5.03 -6.27 2.98
N THR A 169 6.15 -6.96 3.15
CA THR A 169 7.49 -6.47 2.81
C THR A 169 7.65 -6.26 1.30
N GLN A 170 7.22 -7.21 0.48
CA GLN A 170 7.27 -7.10 -0.98
C GLN A 170 6.46 -5.90 -1.47
N GLU A 171 5.25 -5.74 -0.98
CA GLU A 171 4.40 -4.62 -1.39
C GLU A 171 4.94 -3.27 -0.88
N PHE A 172 5.55 -3.24 0.32
CA PHE A 172 6.21 -2.02 0.80
C PHE A 172 7.37 -1.56 -0.10
N ASN A 173 8.12 -2.49 -0.68
CA ASN A 173 9.15 -2.14 -1.66
C ASN A 173 8.57 -1.47 -2.90
N ARG A 174 7.41 -1.89 -3.38
CA ARG A 174 6.70 -1.21 -4.49
C ARG A 174 6.29 0.23 -4.13
N PHE A 175 5.82 0.46 -2.89
CA PHE A 175 5.53 1.81 -2.43
C PHE A 175 6.78 2.67 -2.35
N LYS A 176 7.93 2.12 -1.91
CA LYS A 176 9.22 2.82 -1.91
C LYS A 176 9.70 3.17 -3.31
N GLU A 177 9.55 2.28 -4.27
CA GLU A 177 9.88 2.54 -5.68
C GLU A 177 9.02 3.68 -6.25
N THR A 178 7.73 3.68 -5.94
CA THR A 178 6.81 4.76 -6.32
C THR A 178 7.24 6.10 -5.70
N ASP A 179 7.59 6.10 -4.42
CA ASP A 179 8.09 7.30 -3.74
C ASP A 179 9.40 7.80 -4.35
N ALA A 180 10.32 6.89 -4.70
CA ALA A 180 11.57 7.26 -5.34
C ALA A 180 11.35 7.88 -6.74
N GLN A 181 10.38 7.37 -7.52
CA GLN A 181 10.01 7.98 -8.80
C GLN A 181 9.38 9.36 -8.63
N LEU A 182 8.49 9.50 -7.66
CA LEU A 182 7.90 10.79 -7.30
C LEU A 182 8.98 11.79 -6.87
N GLY A 183 9.96 11.35 -6.07
CA GLY A 183 11.09 12.18 -5.65
C GLY A 183 11.91 12.68 -6.83
N ARG A 184 12.25 11.82 -7.78
CA ARG A 184 12.96 12.22 -9.01
C ARG A 184 12.16 13.24 -9.80
N HIS A 185 10.87 13.02 -9.97
CA HIS A 185 10.02 13.99 -10.67
C HIS A 185 9.99 15.36 -10.00
N ILE A 186 9.93 15.41 -8.66
CA ILE A 186 9.97 16.67 -7.91
C ILE A 186 11.31 17.38 -8.14
N GLU A 187 12.44 16.66 -8.08
CA GLU A 187 13.77 17.24 -8.35
C GLU A 187 13.89 17.73 -9.79
N GLU A 188 13.30 17.06 -10.78
CA GLU A 188 13.22 17.54 -12.17
C GLU A 188 12.46 18.88 -12.26
N VAL A 189 11.34 19.01 -11.55
CA VAL A 189 10.57 20.26 -11.50
C VAL A 189 11.37 21.37 -10.83
N ILE A 190 12.08 21.08 -9.75
CA ILE A 190 12.95 22.04 -9.04
C ILE A 190 14.06 22.51 -9.97
N ALA A 191 14.80 21.59 -10.59
CA ALA A 191 15.90 21.91 -11.48
C ALA A 191 15.44 22.77 -12.67
N GLU A 192 14.32 22.45 -13.27
CA GLU A 192 13.78 23.25 -14.38
C GLU A 192 13.31 24.64 -13.89
N SER A 193 12.75 24.75 -12.68
CA SER A 193 12.37 26.05 -12.11
C SER A 193 13.59 26.94 -11.87
N GLU A 194 14.69 26.38 -11.35
CA GLU A 194 15.95 27.09 -11.14
C GLU A 194 16.56 27.55 -12.45
N LYS A 195 16.60 26.68 -13.47
CA LYS A 195 17.08 27.03 -14.81
C LYS A 195 16.30 28.21 -15.40
N ARG A 196 14.97 28.17 -15.33
CA ARG A 196 14.12 29.27 -15.83
C ARG A 196 14.36 30.58 -15.07
N ARG A 197 14.60 30.50 -13.75
CA ARG A 197 14.92 31.65 -12.91
C ARG A 197 16.23 32.29 -13.35
N VAL A 198 17.29 31.51 -13.55
CA VAL A 198 18.58 31.99 -14.05
C VAL A 198 18.43 32.67 -15.42
N GLN A 199 17.76 32.00 -16.36
CA GLN A 199 17.51 32.54 -17.70
C GLN A 199 16.74 33.86 -17.68
N ALA A 200 15.68 33.94 -16.86
CA ALA A 200 14.87 35.15 -16.71
C ALA A 200 15.68 36.31 -16.12
N THR A 201 16.51 36.02 -15.10
CA THR A 201 17.40 37.00 -14.46
C THR A 201 18.40 37.55 -15.47
N LEU A 202 19.04 36.70 -16.25
CA LEU A 202 19.99 37.11 -17.29
C LEU A 202 19.34 37.93 -18.42
N ALA A 203 18.07 37.62 -18.70
CA ALA A 203 17.30 38.34 -19.72
C ALA A 203 16.57 39.59 -19.20
N GLY A 204 16.66 39.92 -17.89
CA GLY A 204 15.92 41.02 -17.26
C GLY A 204 14.39 40.86 -17.34
N LYS A 205 13.91 39.60 -17.37
CA LYS A 205 12.48 39.25 -17.53
C LYS A 205 11.91 38.62 -16.27
N LYS A 206 10.59 38.62 -16.15
CA LYS A 206 9.91 37.82 -15.13
C LYS A 206 10.02 36.33 -15.47
N VAL A 207 10.13 35.50 -14.42
CA VAL A 207 10.19 34.04 -14.59
C VAL A 207 8.81 33.53 -15.02
N ASP A 208 8.80 32.73 -16.08
CA ASP A 208 7.61 31.99 -16.52
C ASP A 208 7.67 30.54 -16.03
N TYR A 209 6.77 30.18 -15.14
CA TYR A 209 6.61 28.83 -14.60
C TYR A 209 5.50 28.03 -15.30
N THR A 210 5.00 28.48 -16.43
CA THR A 210 3.97 27.78 -17.20
C THR A 210 4.44 26.37 -17.55
N GLY A 211 3.58 25.37 -17.34
CA GLY A 211 3.86 23.96 -17.59
C GLY A 211 4.61 23.23 -16.46
N LEU A 212 5.17 23.95 -15.47
CA LEU A 212 5.71 23.30 -14.26
C LEU A 212 4.64 23.10 -13.18
N ARG A 213 3.59 23.90 -13.22
CA ARG A 213 2.50 23.84 -12.23
C ARG A 213 1.55 22.69 -12.51
N GLY A 214 1.06 22.10 -11.45
CA GLY A 214 -0.07 21.18 -11.51
C GLY A 214 0.23 19.75 -11.91
N ARG A 215 1.48 19.40 -12.22
CA ARG A 215 1.87 18.05 -12.64
C ARG A 215 2.50 17.30 -11.47
N VAL A 216 1.92 16.17 -11.10
CA VAL A 216 2.48 15.24 -10.10
C VAL A 216 2.45 13.84 -10.69
N ILE A 217 3.62 13.33 -11.04
CA ILE A 217 3.78 12.01 -11.67
C ILE A 217 4.32 11.05 -10.62
N GLY A 218 3.58 9.98 -10.35
CA GLY A 218 4.00 8.93 -9.43
C GLY A 218 4.68 7.75 -10.12
N HIS A 219 4.41 7.54 -11.41
CA HIS A 219 4.99 6.43 -12.16
C HIS A 219 5.04 6.70 -13.67
N LYS A 220 6.13 6.26 -14.30
CA LYS A 220 6.23 6.18 -15.77
C LYS A 220 6.22 4.71 -16.16
N THR A 221 5.30 4.32 -17.03
CA THR A 221 5.21 2.96 -17.56
C THR A 221 6.29 2.74 -18.63
N ILE A 222 6.54 1.47 -18.99
CA ILE A 222 7.56 1.09 -19.98
C ILE A 222 7.28 1.74 -21.35
N ASP A 223 6.01 1.91 -21.71
CA ASP A 223 5.55 2.60 -22.92
C ASP A 223 5.57 4.13 -22.79
N GLY A 224 6.13 4.67 -21.71
CA GLY A 224 6.31 6.11 -21.49
C GLY A 224 5.06 6.84 -20.99
N LYS A 225 3.95 6.13 -20.73
CA LYS A 225 2.75 6.74 -20.17
C LYS A 225 3.00 7.18 -18.74
N GLU A 226 2.57 8.38 -18.40
CA GLU A 226 2.68 8.94 -17.07
C GLU A 226 1.38 8.72 -16.29
N LEU A 227 1.49 8.12 -15.10
CA LEU A 227 0.41 7.92 -14.17
C LEU A 227 0.56 8.86 -12.98
N GLY A 228 -0.54 9.48 -12.54
CA GLY A 228 -0.59 10.19 -11.27
C GLY A 228 -0.29 9.24 -10.10
N ILE A 229 0.29 9.78 -9.03
CA ILE A 229 0.65 8.96 -7.88
C ILE A 229 -0.56 8.24 -7.27
N ALA A 230 -1.71 8.92 -7.19
CA ALA A 230 -2.92 8.35 -6.60
C ALA A 230 -3.46 7.19 -7.44
N ASP A 231 -3.49 7.33 -8.77
CA ASP A 231 -3.98 6.28 -9.68
C ASP A 231 -3.06 5.06 -9.66
N TYR A 232 -1.74 5.29 -9.67
CA TYR A 232 -0.77 4.20 -9.58
C TYR A 232 -0.88 3.45 -8.25
N ILE A 233 -0.95 4.16 -7.12
CA ILE A 233 -1.09 3.55 -5.80
C ILE A 233 -2.43 2.83 -5.65
N GLN A 234 -3.50 3.33 -6.23
CA GLN A 234 -4.77 2.61 -6.25
C GLN A 234 -4.63 1.24 -6.93
N MET A 235 -3.96 1.20 -8.07
CA MET A 235 -3.65 -0.05 -8.78
C MET A 235 -2.79 -0.99 -7.93
N VAL A 236 -1.72 -0.48 -7.33
CA VAL A 236 -0.82 -1.26 -6.46
C VAL A 236 -1.60 -1.81 -5.26
N ALA A 237 -2.41 -0.99 -4.61
CA ALA A 237 -3.16 -1.37 -3.43
C ALA A 237 -4.23 -2.45 -3.70
N ILE A 238 -4.97 -2.35 -4.82
CA ILE A 238 -5.93 -3.38 -5.24
C ILE A 238 -5.20 -4.70 -5.50
N THR A 239 -4.07 -4.63 -6.19
CA THR A 239 -3.25 -5.80 -6.53
C THR A 239 -2.69 -6.46 -5.27
N ALA A 240 -2.11 -5.69 -4.36
CA ALA A 240 -1.58 -6.16 -3.09
C ALA A 240 -2.66 -6.82 -2.22
N ALA A 241 -3.81 -6.15 -2.09
CA ALA A 241 -4.94 -6.64 -1.32
C ALA A 241 -5.47 -7.98 -1.86
N ARG A 242 -5.65 -8.08 -3.17
CA ARG A 242 -6.08 -9.32 -3.83
C ARG A 242 -5.03 -10.43 -3.69
N ASN A 243 -3.76 -10.14 -3.95
CA ASN A 243 -2.70 -11.13 -3.83
C ASN A 243 -2.63 -11.70 -2.41
N SER A 244 -2.78 -10.83 -1.39
CA SER A 244 -2.79 -11.28 0.00
C SER A 244 -3.95 -12.23 0.30
N PHE A 245 -5.14 -11.93 -0.18
CA PHE A 245 -6.30 -12.83 -0.06
C PHE A 245 -6.05 -14.16 -0.78
N ASN A 246 -5.55 -14.11 -2.02
CA ASN A 246 -5.29 -15.29 -2.83
C ASN A 246 -4.24 -16.20 -2.21
N GLU A 247 -3.16 -15.63 -1.67
CA GLU A 247 -2.13 -16.42 -0.98
C GLU A 247 -2.69 -17.12 0.25
N GLY A 248 -3.53 -16.42 1.02
CA GLY A 248 -4.26 -17.04 2.12
C GLY A 248 -5.12 -18.22 1.67
N SER A 249 -5.85 -18.06 0.57
CA SER A 249 -6.71 -19.10 -0.01
C SER A 249 -5.90 -20.32 -0.50
N ILE A 250 -4.78 -20.07 -1.18
CA ILE A 250 -3.87 -21.14 -1.65
C ILE A 250 -3.30 -21.91 -0.46
N ASN A 251 -2.76 -21.21 0.53
CA ASN A 251 -2.16 -21.85 1.70
C ASN A 251 -3.20 -22.67 2.49
N ARG A 252 -4.44 -22.19 2.55
CA ARG A 252 -5.54 -22.97 3.12
C ARG A 252 -5.81 -24.26 2.35
N ALA A 253 -5.89 -24.19 1.04
CA ALA A 253 -6.10 -25.37 0.20
C ALA A 253 -4.97 -26.39 0.41
N VAL A 254 -3.71 -25.94 0.38
CA VAL A 254 -2.53 -26.78 0.59
C VAL A 254 -2.55 -27.47 1.97
N GLU A 255 -2.93 -26.75 3.04
CA GLU A 255 -3.06 -27.33 4.39
C GLU A 255 -4.15 -28.41 4.46
N GLN A 256 -5.23 -28.22 3.73
CA GLN A 256 -6.31 -29.19 3.61
C GLN A 256 -5.98 -30.34 2.65
N LYS A 257 -4.77 -30.35 2.06
CA LYS A 257 -4.34 -31.29 1.02
C LYS A 257 -5.23 -31.22 -0.23
N GLU A 258 -5.82 -30.08 -0.49
CA GLU A 258 -6.58 -29.77 -1.68
C GLU A 258 -5.64 -29.11 -2.72
N ASP A 259 -5.72 -29.56 -3.95
CA ASP A 259 -4.92 -29.02 -5.06
C ASP A 259 -5.72 -28.08 -5.97
N LEU A 260 -7.01 -27.92 -5.72
CA LEU A 260 -7.91 -27.25 -6.64
C LEU A 260 -8.45 -25.96 -6.01
N VAL A 261 -8.46 -24.88 -6.82
CA VAL A 261 -9.09 -23.60 -6.49
C VAL A 261 -10.00 -23.13 -7.61
N LEU A 262 -11.05 -22.44 -7.25
CA LEU A 262 -11.99 -21.80 -8.18
C LEU A 262 -11.56 -20.36 -8.42
N ILE A 263 -11.46 -19.93 -9.65
CA ILE A 263 -11.34 -18.52 -10.03
C ILE A 263 -12.72 -17.87 -9.91
N SER A 264 -12.84 -16.77 -9.19
CA SER A 264 -14.14 -16.10 -8.99
C SER A 264 -14.86 -15.79 -10.32
N ARG A 265 -16.19 -15.94 -10.32
CA ARG A 265 -17.02 -15.93 -11.54
C ARG A 265 -17.39 -14.53 -12.07
N GLU A 266 -16.93 -13.49 -11.44
CA GLU A 266 -17.40 -12.14 -11.70
C GLU A 266 -16.88 -11.59 -13.02
N ILE A 267 -17.80 -11.18 -13.88
CA ILE A 267 -17.54 -10.50 -15.14
C ILE A 267 -18.13 -9.10 -15.09
N ARG A 268 -17.39 -8.10 -15.52
CA ARG A 268 -17.82 -6.70 -15.65
C ARG A 268 -17.65 -6.22 -17.08
N PRO A 269 -18.27 -5.10 -17.47
CA PRO A 269 -18.11 -4.55 -18.81
C PRO A 269 -16.64 -4.33 -19.21
N ASN A 270 -15.79 -3.94 -18.25
CA ASN A 270 -14.36 -3.68 -18.44
C ASN A 270 -13.45 -4.87 -18.06
N THR A 271 -14.00 -6.06 -17.85
CA THR A 271 -13.19 -7.27 -17.65
C THR A 271 -12.46 -7.60 -18.95
N CYS A 272 -11.11 -7.74 -18.86
CA CYS A 272 -10.31 -8.09 -20.03
C CYS A 272 -10.63 -9.51 -20.53
N GLU A 273 -10.27 -9.78 -21.78
CA GLU A 273 -10.58 -11.04 -22.46
C GLU A 273 -10.02 -12.25 -21.71
N VAL A 274 -8.75 -12.19 -21.30
CA VAL A 274 -8.10 -13.27 -20.53
C VAL A 274 -8.85 -13.56 -19.23
N CYS A 275 -9.16 -12.54 -18.45
CA CYS A 275 -9.91 -12.72 -17.21
C CYS A 275 -11.32 -13.25 -17.43
N ARG A 276 -11.97 -12.87 -18.52
CA ARG A 276 -13.30 -13.37 -18.92
C ARG A 276 -13.25 -14.85 -19.27
N GLU A 277 -12.19 -15.26 -19.95
CA GLU A 277 -11.98 -16.65 -20.30
C GLU A 277 -11.78 -17.55 -19.07
N TRP A 278 -11.05 -17.05 -18.07
CA TRP A 278 -10.71 -17.82 -16.87
C TRP A 278 -11.75 -17.72 -15.75
N ALA A 279 -12.65 -16.77 -15.78
CA ALA A 279 -13.68 -16.59 -14.75
C ALA A 279 -14.54 -17.84 -14.57
N GLY A 280 -14.65 -18.34 -13.33
CA GLY A 280 -15.43 -19.52 -12.99
C GLY A 280 -14.78 -20.87 -13.31
N LYS A 281 -13.54 -20.87 -13.84
CA LYS A 281 -12.80 -22.14 -14.05
C LYS A 281 -12.14 -22.61 -12.77
N ILE A 282 -12.06 -23.92 -12.61
CA ILE A 282 -11.27 -24.59 -11.58
C ILE A 282 -9.87 -24.81 -12.12
N VAL A 283 -8.85 -24.58 -11.28
CA VAL A 283 -7.43 -24.73 -11.63
C VAL A 283 -6.68 -25.51 -10.55
N SER A 284 -5.64 -26.24 -10.95
CA SER A 284 -4.76 -26.98 -10.07
C SER A 284 -3.63 -26.08 -9.59
N ILE A 285 -3.43 -26.00 -8.27
CA ILE A 285 -2.34 -25.22 -7.64
C ILE A 285 -0.99 -25.83 -8.01
N SER A 286 -0.85 -27.16 -7.90
CA SER A 286 0.41 -27.86 -8.17
C SER A 286 0.67 -28.09 -9.66
N GLY A 287 -0.34 -27.92 -10.52
CA GLY A 287 -0.29 -28.28 -11.94
C GLY A 287 -0.24 -29.78 -12.23
N ARG A 288 -0.48 -30.65 -11.24
CA ARG A 288 -0.43 -32.11 -11.38
C ARG A 288 -1.76 -32.74 -11.77
N SER A 289 -2.84 -31.98 -11.73
CA SER A 289 -4.14 -32.49 -12.16
C SER A 289 -4.12 -32.80 -13.65
N ARG A 290 -4.71 -33.96 -14.03
CA ARG A 290 -4.95 -34.32 -15.44
C ARG A 290 -6.25 -33.73 -15.99
N GLU A 291 -7.13 -33.34 -15.12
CA GLU A 291 -8.48 -32.86 -15.45
C GLU A 291 -8.56 -31.33 -15.49
N TYR A 292 -7.79 -30.64 -14.62
CA TYR A 292 -7.86 -29.19 -14.47
C TYR A 292 -6.54 -28.55 -14.89
N PRO A 293 -6.57 -27.40 -15.60
CA PRO A 293 -5.37 -26.68 -16.00
C PRO A 293 -4.58 -26.16 -14.77
N ALA A 294 -3.28 -25.97 -14.94
CA ALA A 294 -2.45 -25.41 -13.89
C ALA A 294 -2.77 -23.92 -13.65
N LEU A 295 -2.75 -23.48 -12.38
CA LEU A 295 -2.88 -22.07 -12.01
C LEU A 295 -1.78 -21.23 -12.68
N ASP A 296 -0.54 -21.72 -12.73
CA ASP A 296 0.58 -21.03 -13.37
C ASP A 296 0.34 -20.80 -14.87
N THR A 297 -0.37 -21.70 -15.54
CA THR A 297 -0.77 -21.51 -16.95
C THR A 297 -1.71 -20.31 -17.08
N ALA A 298 -2.70 -20.21 -16.21
CA ALA A 298 -3.63 -19.09 -16.23
C ALA A 298 -2.92 -17.75 -15.92
N ILE A 299 -1.99 -17.74 -14.95
CA ILE A 299 -1.20 -16.56 -14.60
C ILE A 299 -0.28 -16.15 -15.76
N SER A 300 0.40 -17.11 -16.41
CA SER A 300 1.29 -16.83 -17.54
C SER A 300 0.53 -16.25 -18.76
N GLN A 301 -0.74 -16.58 -18.90
CA GLN A 301 -1.62 -16.01 -19.92
C GLN A 301 -2.15 -14.62 -19.54
N GLY A 302 -1.85 -14.13 -18.34
CA GLY A 302 -2.22 -12.79 -17.87
C GLY A 302 -3.38 -12.74 -16.89
N LEU A 303 -3.85 -13.86 -16.35
CA LEU A 303 -4.77 -13.85 -15.22
C LEU A 303 -4.11 -13.20 -14.00
N LEU A 304 -4.90 -12.55 -13.15
CA LEU A 304 -4.41 -11.85 -11.95
C LEU A 304 -3.44 -10.69 -12.25
N HIS A 305 -3.53 -10.08 -13.42
CA HIS A 305 -2.78 -8.87 -13.78
C HIS A 305 -3.08 -7.69 -12.83
N PRO A 306 -2.29 -6.61 -12.85
CA PRO A 306 -2.62 -5.40 -12.09
C PRO A 306 -4.05 -4.91 -12.34
N ASN A 307 -4.75 -4.45 -11.30
CA ASN A 307 -6.18 -4.09 -11.31
C ASN A 307 -7.18 -5.22 -11.60
N CYS A 308 -6.74 -6.46 -11.77
CA CYS A 308 -7.66 -7.58 -11.88
C CYS A 308 -8.50 -7.73 -10.60
N ILE A 309 -9.78 -8.01 -10.75
CA ILE A 309 -10.72 -8.18 -9.63
C ILE A 309 -10.89 -9.64 -9.21
N HIS A 310 -10.42 -10.57 -10.04
CA HIS A 310 -10.60 -11.98 -9.78
C HIS A 310 -9.74 -12.43 -8.59
N HIS A 311 -10.30 -13.31 -7.79
CA HIS A 311 -9.67 -13.90 -6.63
C HIS A 311 -9.86 -15.42 -6.65
N LEU A 312 -9.05 -16.12 -5.88
CA LEU A 312 -9.03 -17.56 -5.80
C LEU A 312 -9.80 -18.01 -4.55
N LEU A 313 -10.63 -19.03 -4.71
CA LEU A 313 -11.43 -19.64 -3.65
C LEU A 313 -11.12 -21.13 -3.58
N PRO A 314 -10.80 -21.70 -2.41
CA PRO A 314 -10.80 -23.15 -2.25
C PRO A 314 -12.15 -23.73 -2.67
N ILE A 315 -12.17 -24.93 -3.25
CA ILE A 315 -13.42 -25.51 -3.79
C ILE A 315 -14.50 -25.63 -2.70
N ASN A 316 -14.11 -25.93 -1.47
CA ASN A 316 -15.00 -26.00 -0.31
C ASN A 316 -15.29 -24.64 0.33
N TYR A 317 -15.03 -23.53 -0.37
CA TYR A 317 -15.36 -22.21 0.11
C TYR A 317 -16.89 -22.00 0.05
N PRO A 318 -17.60 -21.62 1.14
CA PRO A 318 -19.01 -21.27 1.07
C PRO A 318 -19.24 -20.20 0.01
N GLY A 319 -20.15 -20.48 -0.97
CA GLY A 319 -20.39 -19.61 -2.10
C GLY A 319 -19.52 -19.89 -3.33
N SER A 320 -18.74 -20.97 -3.34
CA SER A 320 -18.03 -21.45 -4.55
C SER A 320 -18.92 -22.26 -5.52
N THR A 321 -20.15 -22.59 -5.12
CA THR A 321 -21.16 -23.29 -5.93
C THR A 321 -22.03 -22.33 -6.74
#